data_b289ae86623b67c6bd2fed28c02d9ae6
#
_entry.id   b289ae86623b67c6bd2fed28c02d9ae6
#
_cell.length_a   1.000
_cell.length_b   1.000
_cell.length_c   1.000
_cell.angle_alpha   90.00
_cell.angle_beta   90.00
_cell.angle_gamma   90.00
#
_symmetry.space_group_name_H-M   'P 1'
#
loop_
_entity.id
_entity.type
_entity.pdbx_description
1 polymer ?
#
loop_
_entity_poly.entity_id
_entity_poly.type
_entity_poly.pdbx_seq_one_letter_code
_entity_poly.pdbx_strand_id
1 'polypeptide(L)'
;MKKILYAGDAFVETGFGRVAENLLPALAEEYEVVVMATNYHGDPHPEAKKYKVYPAMLHGSDPFGSHRIAEIIQREKPDLIWVTNDIWIAINLWNQAKPLQEQFGFKWFVYTPIDSYGLFPALAAPMMEWDGLATYTEFGAKELQRAGYSKHIDVVGHGTDFTKFFPLNKEECRKALGVPNDAFIVFNGNRNQPRKRIDLTIKGFVEFAKDKPDARLWLHMGAKDMGWPIVELFKRVARDAGYDATGKLILTSPDFSVDNCLPVEQLNKVYNAVDVGVNTCIGEGWGLVNTEHAATGVAQVVPNHTSLKEIFHNQPRIEIESWEVDCNYGLDRGQPSPIDMADILNIYYYDREKLAEMGAQCWELVHQEHMTWPYIGDQMLDIVERTLAIKKDSVVEDILPTVRID
;
A
#
# COMPACT_ATOMS: atom_id res chain seq x y z
N MET A 1 -6.16 31.95 -5.55
CA MET A 1 -5.95 30.60 -4.96
C MET A 1 -4.74 30.02 -5.66
N LYS A 2 -3.80 29.42 -4.93
CA LYS A 2 -2.65 28.73 -5.53
C LYS A 2 -3.13 27.45 -6.19
N LYS A 3 -2.43 27.03 -7.28
CA LYS A 3 -2.79 25.87 -8.07
C LYS A 3 -1.84 24.70 -7.79
N ILE A 4 -2.40 23.53 -7.48
CA ILE A 4 -1.67 22.28 -7.30
C ILE A 4 -1.98 21.33 -8.47
N LEU A 5 -0.94 20.81 -9.11
CA LEU A 5 -1.03 19.67 -10.00
C LEU A 5 -0.73 18.41 -9.20
N TYR A 6 -1.76 17.63 -8.87
CA TYR A 6 -1.60 16.29 -8.32
C TYR A 6 -1.28 15.31 -9.45
N ALA A 7 -0.23 14.51 -9.30
CA ALA A 7 0.20 13.48 -10.25
C ALA A 7 0.32 12.13 -9.52
N GLY A 8 -0.68 11.28 -9.69
CA GLY A 8 -0.76 9.98 -9.03
C GLY A 8 -1.99 9.21 -9.44
N ASP A 9 -2.14 7.99 -8.94
CA ASP A 9 -3.36 7.22 -9.15
C ASP A 9 -4.54 7.99 -8.57
N ALA A 10 -5.53 8.22 -9.40
CA ALA A 10 -6.80 8.79 -8.98
C ALA A 10 -7.91 8.21 -9.87
N PHE A 11 -9.08 7.97 -9.27
CA PHE A 11 -10.24 7.41 -9.97
C PHE A 11 -10.02 5.97 -10.48
N VAL A 12 -9.14 5.23 -9.80
CA VAL A 12 -8.83 3.83 -10.06
C VAL A 12 -8.76 3.05 -8.74
N GLU A 13 -9.14 1.77 -8.76
CA GLU A 13 -9.22 0.89 -7.59
C GLU A 13 -7.85 0.33 -7.20
N THR A 14 -6.93 1.22 -6.81
CA THR A 14 -5.59 0.88 -6.32
C THR A 14 -5.36 1.43 -4.92
N GLY A 15 -4.29 0.99 -4.24
CA GLY A 15 -3.90 1.56 -2.96
C GLY A 15 -3.60 3.06 -3.04
N PHE A 16 -2.89 3.50 -4.08
CA PHE A 16 -2.65 4.93 -4.33
C PHE A 16 -3.94 5.68 -4.68
N GLY A 17 -4.85 5.04 -5.44
CA GLY A 17 -6.16 5.60 -5.75
C GLY A 17 -6.97 5.88 -4.50
N ARG A 18 -6.93 4.98 -3.51
CA ARG A 18 -7.57 5.17 -2.20
C ARG A 18 -6.95 6.32 -1.40
N VAL A 19 -5.64 6.47 -1.46
CA VAL A 19 -4.95 7.64 -0.86
C VAL A 19 -5.44 8.93 -1.52
N ALA A 20 -5.50 8.99 -2.85
CA ALA A 20 -5.99 10.14 -3.58
C ALA A 20 -7.46 10.47 -3.26
N GLU A 21 -8.34 9.46 -3.18
CA GLU A 21 -9.76 9.62 -2.82
C GLU A 21 -9.94 10.38 -1.49
N ASN A 22 -9.05 10.15 -0.55
CA ASN A 22 -9.13 10.74 0.79
C ASN A 22 -8.38 12.07 0.92
N LEU A 23 -7.32 12.32 0.16
CA LEU A 23 -6.51 13.54 0.28
C LEU A 23 -6.94 14.66 -0.68
N LEU A 24 -7.41 14.33 -1.89
CA LEU A 24 -7.81 15.34 -2.87
C LEU A 24 -8.95 16.26 -2.38
N PRO A 25 -9.97 15.80 -1.64
CA PRO A 25 -11.00 16.68 -1.10
C PRO A 25 -10.43 17.75 -0.15
N ALA A 26 -9.58 17.38 0.80
CA ALA A 26 -8.95 18.32 1.74
C ALA A 26 -8.10 19.36 0.99
N LEU A 27 -7.34 18.94 0.00
CA LEU A 27 -6.57 19.87 -0.85
C LEU A 27 -7.46 20.85 -1.61
N ALA A 28 -8.60 20.38 -2.11
CA ALA A 28 -9.50 21.20 -2.93
C ALA A 28 -10.27 22.25 -2.12
N GLU A 29 -10.30 22.16 -0.79
CA GLU A 29 -10.84 23.21 0.08
C GLU A 29 -9.94 24.45 0.10
N GLU A 30 -8.62 24.28 0.00
CA GLU A 30 -7.64 25.37 0.15
C GLU A 30 -6.98 25.78 -1.19
N TYR A 31 -6.96 24.89 -2.19
CA TYR A 31 -6.22 25.08 -3.44
C TYR A 31 -7.06 24.80 -4.68
N GLU A 32 -6.69 25.38 -5.82
CA GLU A 32 -7.16 24.94 -7.13
C GLU A 32 -6.43 23.63 -7.49
N VAL A 33 -7.14 22.51 -7.47
CA VAL A 33 -6.55 21.17 -7.74
C VAL A 33 -6.81 20.75 -9.17
N VAL A 34 -5.73 20.46 -9.90
CA VAL A 34 -5.73 19.81 -11.21
C VAL A 34 -5.12 18.41 -11.03
N VAL A 35 -5.70 17.38 -11.64
CA VAL A 35 -5.28 15.99 -11.45
C VAL A 35 -4.73 15.42 -12.75
N MET A 36 -3.46 15.01 -12.76
CA MET A 36 -2.92 14.07 -13.73
C MET A 36 -3.09 12.66 -13.17
N ALA A 37 -4.16 11.98 -13.61
CA ALA A 37 -4.54 10.67 -13.07
C ALA A 37 -3.74 9.56 -13.75
N THR A 38 -2.77 8.99 -13.03
CA THR A 38 -1.99 7.83 -13.49
C THR A 38 -2.86 6.56 -13.49
N ASN A 39 -2.55 5.61 -14.36
CA ASN A 39 -3.32 4.37 -14.57
C ASN A 39 -4.80 4.58 -14.99
N TYR A 40 -5.24 5.79 -15.24
CA TYR A 40 -6.62 6.14 -15.57
C TYR A 40 -6.79 6.37 -17.08
N HIS A 41 -7.80 5.71 -17.67
CA HIS A 41 -8.13 5.79 -19.10
C HIS A 41 -9.08 6.95 -19.46
N GLY A 42 -9.74 7.56 -18.47
CA GLY A 42 -10.71 8.61 -18.67
C GLY A 42 -12.16 8.12 -18.67
N ASP A 43 -12.40 6.90 -18.19
CA ASP A 43 -13.74 6.36 -18.02
C ASP A 43 -14.59 7.21 -17.07
N PRO A 44 -15.91 7.24 -17.21
CA PRO A 44 -16.77 8.02 -16.34
C PRO A 44 -16.61 7.61 -14.86
N HIS A 45 -16.18 8.56 -14.03
CA HIS A 45 -16.07 8.37 -12.59
C HIS A 45 -16.75 9.54 -11.85
N PRO A 46 -17.59 9.28 -10.82
CA PRO A 46 -18.32 10.34 -10.11
C PRO A 46 -17.39 11.43 -9.54
N GLU A 47 -16.33 11.03 -8.89
CA GLU A 47 -15.38 11.93 -8.23
C GLU A 47 -14.53 12.73 -9.25
N ALA A 48 -14.22 12.17 -10.42
CA ALA A 48 -13.45 12.87 -11.45
C ALA A 48 -14.13 14.17 -11.93
N LYS A 49 -15.46 14.26 -11.82
CA LYS A 49 -16.22 15.45 -12.21
C LYS A 49 -15.96 16.66 -11.31
N LYS A 50 -15.40 16.45 -10.13
CA LYS A 50 -15.07 17.52 -9.17
C LYS A 50 -13.79 18.26 -9.52
N TYR A 51 -12.96 17.71 -10.41
CA TYR A 51 -11.63 18.20 -10.71
C TYR A 51 -11.44 18.41 -12.22
N LYS A 52 -10.44 19.21 -12.59
CA LYS A 52 -9.89 19.20 -13.93
C LYS A 52 -8.93 18.03 -14.07
N VAL A 53 -9.28 17.04 -14.88
CA VAL A 53 -8.56 15.76 -14.95
C VAL A 53 -7.87 15.58 -16.29
N TYR A 54 -6.63 15.15 -16.24
CA TYR A 54 -5.80 14.70 -17.36
C TYR A 54 -5.51 13.19 -17.20
N PRO A 55 -6.26 12.30 -17.88
CA PRO A 55 -5.98 10.87 -17.82
C PRO A 55 -4.61 10.56 -18.44
N ALA A 56 -3.74 9.85 -17.72
CA ALA A 56 -2.41 9.48 -18.23
C ALA A 56 -2.52 8.52 -19.42
N MET A 57 -3.45 7.56 -19.34
CA MET A 57 -3.68 6.51 -20.35
C MET A 57 -4.47 6.93 -21.59
N LEU A 58 -4.80 8.21 -21.75
CA LEU A 58 -5.67 8.67 -22.86
C LEU A 58 -5.14 8.32 -24.26
N HIS A 59 -3.82 8.21 -24.42
CA HIS A 59 -3.16 7.99 -25.73
C HIS A 59 -2.31 6.72 -25.78
N GLY A 60 -2.55 5.72 -24.93
CA GLY A 60 -1.94 4.39 -25.05
C GLY A 60 -1.04 3.98 -23.88
N SER A 61 0.22 3.68 -24.13
CA SER A 61 1.07 2.85 -23.26
C SER A 61 1.85 3.58 -22.15
N ASP A 62 1.47 4.81 -21.78
CA ASP A 62 2.14 5.56 -20.69
C ASP A 62 1.23 5.69 -19.46
N PRO A 63 1.18 4.66 -18.59
CA PRO A 63 0.28 4.65 -17.44
C PRO A 63 0.59 5.74 -16.41
N PHE A 64 1.81 6.28 -16.41
CA PHE A 64 2.26 7.26 -15.43
C PHE A 64 2.28 8.71 -15.95
N GLY A 65 1.96 8.92 -17.22
CA GLY A 65 1.89 10.26 -17.82
C GLY A 65 3.22 10.95 -18.04
N SER A 66 4.33 10.18 -18.14
CA SER A 66 5.69 10.71 -18.30
C SER A 66 5.82 11.59 -19.55
N HIS A 67 5.13 11.24 -20.65
CA HIS A 67 5.12 12.02 -21.90
C HIS A 67 4.14 13.18 -21.87
N ARG A 68 3.27 13.29 -20.86
CA ARG A 68 2.22 14.31 -20.77
C ARG A 68 2.49 15.41 -19.77
N ILE A 69 3.28 15.10 -18.72
CA ILE A 69 3.46 16.02 -17.60
C ILE A 69 4.00 17.39 -18.03
N ALA A 70 4.92 17.44 -18.98
CA ALA A 70 5.49 18.69 -19.50
C ALA A 70 4.43 19.57 -20.19
N GLU A 71 3.56 18.99 -21.02
CA GLU A 71 2.44 19.69 -21.67
C GLU A 71 1.45 20.24 -20.63
N ILE A 72 1.12 19.43 -19.62
CA ILE A 72 0.19 19.80 -18.55
C ILE A 72 0.76 20.98 -17.74
N ILE A 73 2.05 20.94 -17.39
CA ILE A 73 2.73 22.03 -16.67
C ILE A 73 2.65 23.35 -17.48
N GLN A 74 2.95 23.30 -18.78
CA GLN A 74 2.90 24.48 -19.65
C GLN A 74 1.49 25.07 -19.74
N ARG A 75 0.47 24.21 -19.77
CA ARG A 75 -0.94 24.59 -19.86
C ARG A 75 -1.49 25.13 -18.55
N GLU A 76 -1.22 24.44 -17.45
CA GLU A 76 -1.82 24.72 -16.14
C GLU A 76 -1.01 25.73 -15.31
N LYS A 77 0.31 25.79 -15.51
CA LYS A 77 1.24 26.63 -14.76
C LYS A 77 1.01 26.52 -13.24
N PRO A 78 1.13 25.31 -12.66
CA PRO A 78 0.88 25.08 -11.25
C PRO A 78 1.89 25.81 -10.38
N ASP A 79 1.52 26.16 -9.15
CA ASP A 79 2.45 26.66 -8.12
C ASP A 79 3.23 25.51 -7.47
N LEU A 80 2.58 24.34 -7.36
CA LEU A 80 3.18 23.12 -6.82
C LEU A 80 2.74 21.91 -7.63
N ILE A 81 3.67 20.98 -7.84
CA ILE A 81 3.39 19.65 -8.37
C ILE A 81 3.56 18.66 -7.23
N TRP A 82 2.50 17.94 -6.88
CA TRP A 82 2.49 16.88 -5.89
C TRP A 82 2.44 15.52 -6.57
N VAL A 83 3.49 14.73 -6.41
CA VAL A 83 3.55 13.35 -6.94
C VAL A 83 3.31 12.35 -5.82
N THR A 84 2.34 11.44 -6.02
CA THR A 84 2.13 10.26 -5.16
C THR A 84 2.35 9.00 -5.98
N ASN A 85 3.55 8.42 -5.88
CA ASN A 85 3.91 7.19 -6.58
C ASN A 85 5.23 6.61 -6.02
N ASP A 86 5.66 5.47 -6.56
CA ASP A 86 6.97 4.88 -6.28
C ASP A 86 8.12 5.83 -6.70
N ILE A 87 9.25 5.76 -6.01
CA ILE A 87 10.40 6.66 -6.20
C ILE A 87 10.83 6.73 -7.67
N TRP A 88 10.97 5.60 -8.35
CA TRP A 88 11.43 5.57 -9.75
C TRP A 88 10.45 6.23 -10.72
N ILE A 89 9.15 6.19 -10.44
CA ILE A 89 8.14 6.93 -11.20
C ILE A 89 8.27 8.42 -10.93
N ALA A 90 8.39 8.82 -9.65
CA ALA A 90 8.57 10.21 -9.27
C ALA A 90 9.85 10.82 -9.87
N ILE A 91 10.95 10.07 -9.91
CA ILE A 91 12.21 10.48 -10.57
C ILE A 91 12.01 10.64 -12.07
N ASN A 92 11.30 9.71 -12.72
CA ASN A 92 11.03 9.80 -14.16
C ASN A 92 10.19 11.03 -14.49
N LEU A 93 9.13 11.30 -13.72
CA LEU A 93 8.29 12.50 -13.88
C LEU A 93 9.10 13.78 -13.60
N TRP A 94 9.97 13.78 -12.58
CA TRP A 94 10.86 14.90 -12.30
C TRP A 94 11.78 15.22 -13.46
N ASN A 95 12.40 14.22 -14.08
CA ASN A 95 13.28 14.39 -15.22
C ASN A 95 12.60 15.07 -16.41
N GLN A 96 11.28 14.85 -16.60
CA GLN A 96 10.48 15.52 -17.62
C GLN A 96 10.06 16.93 -17.20
N ALA A 97 9.81 17.15 -15.90
CA ALA A 97 9.33 18.43 -15.36
C ALA A 97 10.45 19.43 -15.08
N LYS A 98 11.64 18.97 -14.63
CA LYS A 98 12.77 19.80 -14.20
C LYS A 98 13.17 20.91 -15.19
N PRO A 99 13.26 20.68 -16.52
CA PRO A 99 13.59 21.74 -17.46
C PRO A 99 12.61 22.92 -17.46
N LEU A 100 11.39 22.70 -16.99
CA LEU A 100 10.33 23.72 -16.93
C LEU A 100 10.28 24.48 -15.60
N GLN A 101 10.98 23.98 -14.58
CA GLN A 101 10.93 24.57 -13.24
C GLN A 101 11.51 26.00 -13.21
N GLU A 102 12.60 26.27 -13.94
CA GLU A 102 13.16 27.62 -14.05
C GLU A 102 12.21 28.60 -14.73
N GLN A 103 11.49 28.12 -15.75
CA GLN A 103 10.55 28.95 -16.52
C GLN A 103 9.26 29.24 -15.77
N PHE A 104 8.70 28.27 -15.06
CA PHE A 104 7.37 28.36 -14.44
C PHE A 104 7.40 28.55 -12.92
N GLY A 105 8.53 28.28 -12.26
CA GLY A 105 8.74 28.56 -10.83
C GLY A 105 8.00 27.66 -9.86
N PHE A 106 7.43 26.52 -10.33
CA PHE A 106 6.69 25.60 -9.48
C PHE A 106 7.59 24.93 -8.43
N LYS A 107 6.97 24.46 -7.35
CA LYS A 107 7.57 23.58 -6.35
C LYS A 107 7.30 22.13 -6.66
N TRP A 108 8.20 21.23 -6.24
CA TRP A 108 8.09 19.80 -6.44
C TRP A 108 8.03 19.06 -5.11
N PHE A 109 6.92 18.42 -4.82
CA PHE A 109 6.69 17.64 -3.61
C PHE A 109 6.37 16.19 -3.97
N VAL A 110 6.99 15.25 -3.29
CA VAL A 110 6.77 13.81 -3.49
C VAL A 110 6.32 13.13 -2.21
N TYR A 111 5.28 12.33 -2.31
CA TYR A 111 4.79 11.45 -1.25
C TYR A 111 4.91 10.01 -1.72
N THR A 112 5.84 9.23 -1.16
CA THR A 112 6.27 7.95 -1.73
C THR A 112 6.39 6.84 -0.68
N PRO A 113 5.98 5.58 -1.01
CA PRO A 113 6.26 4.42 -0.19
C PRO A 113 7.73 4.03 -0.26
N ILE A 114 8.23 3.47 0.85
CA ILE A 114 9.46 2.67 0.88
C ILE A 114 9.09 1.29 1.38
N ASP A 115 9.27 0.29 0.54
CA ASP A 115 8.81 -1.08 0.78
C ASP A 115 9.93 -2.13 0.82
N SER A 116 11.19 -1.68 0.89
CA SER A 116 12.37 -2.54 0.85
C SER A 116 13.57 -1.92 1.55
N TYR A 117 14.51 -2.75 1.93
CA TYR A 117 15.82 -2.33 2.40
C TYR A 117 16.81 -2.17 1.25
N GLY A 118 17.96 -1.56 1.55
CA GLY A 118 19.06 -1.51 0.61
C GLY A 118 18.91 -0.43 -0.48
N LEU A 119 18.16 0.64 -0.21
CA LEU A 119 18.18 1.80 -1.11
C LEU A 119 19.60 2.32 -1.27
N PHE A 120 19.98 2.70 -2.49
CA PHE A 120 21.34 3.09 -2.83
C PHE A 120 21.45 4.56 -3.30
N PRO A 121 22.65 5.17 -3.20
CA PRO A 121 22.81 6.61 -3.43
C PRO A 121 22.34 7.11 -4.79
N ALA A 122 22.44 6.30 -5.86
CA ALA A 122 21.97 6.69 -7.18
C ALA A 122 20.45 6.92 -7.26
N LEU A 123 19.67 6.31 -6.36
CA LEU A 123 18.22 6.61 -6.21
C LEU A 123 18.00 7.90 -5.42
N ALA A 124 18.80 8.16 -4.38
CA ALA A 124 18.62 9.32 -3.53
C ALA A 124 19.09 10.63 -4.20
N ALA A 125 20.11 10.57 -5.05
CA ALA A 125 20.74 11.76 -5.65
C ALA A 125 19.75 12.66 -6.42
N PRO A 126 18.88 12.16 -7.33
CA PRO A 126 17.89 13.02 -8.00
C PRO A 126 16.88 13.67 -7.05
N MET A 127 16.60 13.03 -5.91
CA MET A 127 15.63 13.49 -4.93
C MET A 127 16.12 14.70 -4.15
N MET A 128 17.46 14.91 -4.10
CA MET A 128 18.07 16.10 -3.47
C MET A 128 17.67 17.42 -4.15
N GLU A 129 17.14 17.37 -5.37
CA GLU A 129 16.66 18.55 -6.08
C GLU A 129 15.20 18.90 -5.76
N TRP A 130 14.44 18.00 -5.12
CA TRP A 130 13.03 18.21 -4.79
C TRP A 130 12.87 19.23 -3.67
N ASP A 131 11.78 20.01 -3.70
CA ASP A 131 11.48 21.01 -2.68
C ASP A 131 10.91 20.37 -1.39
N GLY A 132 10.16 19.25 -1.51
CA GLY A 132 9.63 18.50 -0.37
C GLY A 132 9.55 17.02 -0.64
N LEU A 133 9.70 16.23 0.42
CA LEU A 133 9.60 14.76 0.40
C LEU A 133 8.90 14.28 1.65
N ALA A 134 7.87 13.44 1.46
CA ALA A 134 7.25 12.70 2.53
C ALA A 134 7.25 11.19 2.21
N THR A 135 7.34 10.38 3.26
CA THR A 135 7.19 8.93 3.18
C THR A 135 6.24 8.43 4.27
N TYR A 136 5.79 7.19 4.16
CA TYR A 136 4.69 6.68 4.97
C TYR A 136 5.09 6.29 6.40
N THR A 137 6.37 5.96 6.63
CA THR A 137 6.84 5.37 7.87
C THR A 137 8.23 5.86 8.25
N GLU A 138 8.57 5.76 9.53
CA GLU A 138 9.93 6.00 10.04
C GLU A 138 10.94 5.04 9.40
N PHE A 139 10.53 3.80 9.11
CA PHE A 139 11.33 2.86 8.34
C PHE A 139 11.74 3.46 7.00
N GLY A 140 10.77 4.00 6.26
CA GLY A 140 11.01 4.61 4.95
C GLY A 140 11.96 5.80 5.02
N ALA A 141 11.78 6.68 6.02
CA ALA A 141 12.65 7.83 6.22
C ALA A 141 14.11 7.40 6.53
N LYS A 142 14.29 6.37 7.37
CA LYS A 142 15.62 5.82 7.68
C LYS A 142 16.32 5.20 6.47
N GLU A 143 15.59 4.48 5.63
CA GLU A 143 16.16 3.90 4.39
C GLU A 143 16.57 5.00 3.40
N LEU A 144 15.79 6.05 3.25
CA LEU A 144 16.13 7.22 2.43
C LEU A 144 17.40 7.92 2.95
N GLN A 145 17.51 8.11 4.27
CA GLN A 145 18.70 8.69 4.91
C GLN A 145 19.94 7.81 4.71
N ARG A 146 19.80 6.48 4.85
CA ARG A 146 20.88 5.51 4.58
C ARG A 146 21.35 5.56 3.13
N ALA A 147 20.43 5.81 2.19
CA ALA A 147 20.75 6.01 0.78
C ALA A 147 21.41 7.35 0.48
N GLY A 148 21.61 8.22 1.50
CA GLY A 148 22.29 9.51 1.36
C GLY A 148 21.38 10.71 1.17
N TYR A 149 20.05 10.57 1.33
CA TYR A 149 19.15 11.72 1.34
C TYR A 149 19.35 12.53 2.63
N SER A 150 19.85 13.77 2.53
CA SER A 150 20.27 14.59 3.68
C SER A 150 19.31 15.73 4.02
N LYS A 151 18.27 15.95 3.21
CA LYS A 151 17.25 16.97 3.50
C LYS A 151 16.19 16.44 4.48
N HIS A 152 15.32 17.34 4.94
CA HIS A 152 14.16 16.99 5.76
C HIS A 152 13.23 16.00 5.03
N ILE A 153 12.73 15.02 5.75
CA ILE A 153 11.73 14.05 5.29
C ILE A 153 10.55 14.14 6.25
N ASP A 154 9.37 14.40 5.73
CA ASP A 154 8.14 14.29 6.50
C ASP A 154 7.72 12.81 6.57
N VAL A 155 7.29 12.36 7.75
CA VAL A 155 6.73 11.02 7.92
C VAL A 155 5.23 11.17 8.13
N VAL A 156 4.47 10.73 7.15
CA VAL A 156 3.00 10.82 7.16
C VAL A 156 2.43 9.48 6.73
N GLY A 157 1.70 8.83 7.62
CA GLY A 157 1.06 7.55 7.36
C GLY A 157 -0.19 7.66 6.48
N HIS A 158 -1.00 6.61 6.52
CA HIS A 158 -2.32 6.62 5.89
C HIS A 158 -3.41 6.48 6.95
N GLY A 159 -4.56 7.08 6.67
CA GLY A 159 -5.74 6.94 7.47
C GLY A 159 -6.51 5.64 7.17
N THR A 160 -7.42 5.32 8.07
CA THR A 160 -8.44 4.30 7.86
C THR A 160 -9.82 4.96 7.89
N ASP A 161 -10.69 4.56 6.98
CA ASP A 161 -12.07 5.08 6.92
C ASP A 161 -13.01 4.19 7.76
N PHE A 162 -13.26 4.62 8.98
CA PHE A 162 -14.12 3.89 9.93
C PHE A 162 -15.61 3.96 9.60
N THR A 163 -16.01 4.74 8.60
CA THR A 163 -17.38 4.72 8.07
C THR A 163 -17.57 3.58 7.07
N LYS A 164 -16.47 3.07 6.51
CA LYS A 164 -16.42 1.97 5.55
C LYS A 164 -16.04 0.65 6.21
N PHE A 165 -15.06 0.69 7.14
CA PHE A 165 -14.52 -0.50 7.82
C PHE A 165 -14.75 -0.41 9.32
N PHE A 166 -15.63 -1.26 9.83
CA PHE A 166 -16.05 -1.29 11.23
C PHE A 166 -16.54 -2.69 11.62
N PRO A 167 -16.58 -3.01 12.92
CA PRO A 167 -17.04 -4.31 13.39
C PRO A 167 -18.51 -4.59 13.05
N LEU A 168 -18.77 -5.80 12.55
CA LEU A 168 -20.09 -6.37 12.30
C LEU A 168 -20.23 -7.71 13.02
N ASN A 169 -21.46 -8.22 13.13
CA ASN A 169 -21.69 -9.55 13.65
C ASN A 169 -21.16 -10.62 12.67
N LYS A 170 -20.18 -11.41 13.15
CA LYS A 170 -19.48 -12.43 12.34
C LYS A 170 -20.44 -13.49 11.77
N GLU A 171 -21.37 -13.98 12.58
CA GLU A 171 -22.31 -15.03 12.15
C GLU A 171 -23.26 -14.53 11.06
N GLU A 172 -23.74 -13.28 11.20
CA GLU A 172 -24.58 -12.65 10.17
C GLU A 172 -23.81 -12.43 8.86
N CYS A 173 -22.55 -11.98 8.96
CA CYS A 173 -21.68 -11.83 7.80
C CYS A 173 -21.45 -13.20 7.10
N ARG A 174 -21.12 -14.24 7.86
CA ARG A 174 -20.96 -15.61 7.33
C ARG A 174 -22.21 -16.12 6.65
N LYS A 175 -23.36 -15.96 7.29
CA LYS A 175 -24.66 -16.33 6.71
C LYS A 175 -24.93 -15.60 5.40
N ALA A 176 -24.68 -14.29 5.35
CA ALA A 176 -24.87 -13.47 4.16
C ALA A 176 -23.94 -13.88 2.99
N LEU A 177 -22.74 -14.35 3.30
CA LEU A 177 -21.72 -14.77 2.33
C LEU A 177 -21.74 -16.27 2.01
N GLY A 178 -22.63 -17.05 2.67
CA GLY A 178 -22.72 -18.51 2.46
C GLY A 178 -21.51 -19.28 2.98
N VAL A 179 -20.84 -18.77 4.02
CA VAL A 179 -19.64 -19.36 4.62
C VAL A 179 -20.03 -20.12 5.91
N PRO A 180 -19.45 -21.33 6.18
CA PRO A 180 -19.77 -22.11 7.37
C PRO A 180 -19.45 -21.36 8.68
N ASN A 181 -20.39 -21.37 9.64
CA ASN A 181 -20.19 -20.69 10.92
C ASN A 181 -19.15 -21.36 11.82
N ASP A 182 -18.96 -22.65 11.68
CA ASP A 182 -18.02 -23.47 12.46
C ASP A 182 -16.59 -23.50 11.89
N ALA A 183 -16.37 -22.89 10.72
CA ALA A 183 -15.04 -22.86 10.11
C ALA A 183 -14.09 -21.88 10.82
N PHE A 184 -12.81 -22.23 10.90
CA PHE A 184 -11.72 -21.31 11.19
C PHE A 184 -11.14 -20.79 9.88
N ILE A 185 -11.30 -19.49 9.64
CA ILE A 185 -11.00 -18.89 8.35
C ILE A 185 -9.77 -18.00 8.45
N VAL A 186 -8.71 -18.40 7.76
CA VAL A 186 -7.50 -17.60 7.51
C VAL A 186 -7.69 -16.82 6.22
N PHE A 187 -7.48 -15.53 6.25
CA PHE A 187 -7.77 -14.61 5.15
C PHE A 187 -6.53 -13.87 4.64
N ASN A 188 -6.37 -13.76 3.32
CA ASN A 188 -5.44 -12.83 2.69
C ASN A 188 -6.16 -12.05 1.58
N GLY A 189 -6.23 -10.72 1.75
CA GLY A 189 -6.89 -9.79 0.80
C GLY A 189 -5.90 -9.01 -0.07
N ASN A 190 -4.63 -9.39 -0.12
CA ASN A 190 -3.67 -8.74 -0.99
C ASN A 190 -3.86 -9.14 -2.47
N ARG A 191 -3.47 -8.26 -3.37
CA ARG A 191 -3.45 -8.55 -4.79
C ARG A 191 -2.49 -9.71 -5.11
N ASN A 192 -2.86 -10.60 -6.03
CA ASN A 192 -2.03 -11.73 -6.48
C ASN A 192 -0.86 -11.21 -7.36
N GLN A 193 0.19 -10.73 -6.71
CA GLN A 193 1.41 -10.20 -7.34
C GLN A 193 2.66 -10.85 -6.73
N PRO A 194 3.79 -10.93 -7.46
CA PRO A 194 5.02 -11.57 -6.97
C PRO A 194 5.49 -11.06 -5.61
N ARG A 195 5.44 -9.76 -5.36
CA ARG A 195 5.82 -9.14 -4.08
C ARG A 195 4.97 -9.59 -2.90
N LYS A 196 3.71 -9.99 -3.12
CA LYS A 196 2.76 -10.38 -2.06
C LYS A 196 2.93 -11.83 -1.60
N ARG A 197 3.73 -12.63 -2.31
CA ARG A 197 4.12 -14.00 -1.95
C ARG A 197 2.94 -14.87 -1.48
N ILE A 198 1.87 -14.91 -2.28
CA ILE A 198 0.69 -15.72 -1.98
C ILE A 198 1.05 -17.22 -1.88
N ASP A 199 2.13 -17.64 -2.53
CA ASP A 199 2.69 -18.98 -2.38
C ASP A 199 3.11 -19.29 -0.94
N LEU A 200 3.64 -18.32 -0.19
CA LEU A 200 4.00 -18.49 1.23
C LEU A 200 2.75 -18.55 2.11
N THR A 201 1.72 -17.73 1.83
CA THR A 201 0.41 -17.86 2.50
C THR A 201 -0.16 -19.26 2.33
N ILE A 202 -0.15 -19.79 1.10
CA ILE A 202 -0.68 -21.15 0.81
C ILE A 202 0.14 -22.21 1.56
N LYS A 203 1.47 -22.14 1.53
CA LYS A 203 2.34 -23.09 2.23
C LYS A 203 2.10 -23.07 3.74
N GLY A 204 2.08 -21.89 4.35
CA GLY A 204 1.85 -21.73 5.78
C GLY A 204 0.45 -22.18 6.19
N PHE A 205 -0.58 -21.89 5.39
CA PHE A 205 -1.92 -22.38 5.65
C PHE A 205 -2.01 -23.91 5.57
N VAL A 206 -1.44 -24.54 4.56
CA VAL A 206 -1.45 -26.01 4.42
C VAL A 206 -0.72 -26.67 5.59
N GLU A 207 0.42 -26.09 6.04
CA GLU A 207 1.15 -26.59 7.22
C GLU A 207 0.28 -26.50 8.48
N PHE A 208 -0.36 -25.37 8.71
CA PHE A 208 -1.27 -25.14 9.84
C PHE A 208 -2.48 -26.08 9.81
N ALA A 209 -3.08 -26.33 8.63
CA ALA A 209 -4.39 -26.96 8.50
C ALA A 209 -4.37 -28.49 8.47
N LYS A 210 -3.20 -29.15 8.50
CA LYS A 210 -3.04 -30.61 8.33
C LYS A 210 -3.96 -31.45 9.19
N ASP A 211 -4.18 -31.06 10.42
CA ASP A 211 -4.98 -31.77 11.44
C ASP A 211 -6.30 -31.03 11.78
N LYS A 212 -6.69 -30.02 11.00
CA LYS A 212 -7.84 -29.14 11.28
C LYS A 212 -8.89 -29.22 10.17
N PRO A 213 -9.91 -30.08 10.32
CA PRO A 213 -10.93 -30.31 9.28
C PRO A 213 -11.82 -29.09 9.03
N ASP A 214 -11.97 -28.18 9.99
CA ASP A 214 -12.73 -26.94 9.92
C ASP A 214 -11.96 -25.75 9.37
N ALA A 215 -10.61 -25.82 9.23
CA ALA A 215 -9.81 -24.74 8.69
C ALA A 215 -10.09 -24.47 7.22
N ARG A 216 -10.17 -23.19 6.84
CA ARG A 216 -10.36 -22.71 5.46
C ARG A 216 -9.40 -21.55 5.18
N LEU A 217 -8.90 -21.52 3.95
CA LEU A 217 -8.15 -20.36 3.43
C LEU A 217 -9.06 -19.56 2.53
N TRP A 218 -9.25 -18.30 2.83
CA TRP A 218 -9.97 -17.36 1.96
C TRP A 218 -8.98 -16.37 1.31
N LEU A 219 -8.88 -16.46 0.00
CA LEU A 219 -8.07 -15.53 -0.81
C LEU A 219 -9.00 -14.57 -1.56
N HIS A 220 -8.97 -13.31 -1.16
CA HIS A 220 -9.71 -12.22 -1.80
C HIS A 220 -8.81 -11.51 -2.81
N MET A 221 -8.66 -12.10 -3.98
CA MET A 221 -7.76 -11.63 -5.04
C MET A 221 -8.10 -12.24 -6.39
N GLY A 222 -7.62 -11.65 -7.47
CA GLY A 222 -7.73 -12.20 -8.81
C GLY A 222 -6.98 -13.54 -8.92
N ALA A 223 -7.68 -14.59 -9.33
CA ALA A 223 -7.07 -15.89 -9.57
C ALA A 223 -6.11 -15.87 -10.76
N LYS A 224 -6.33 -14.95 -11.71
CA LYS A 224 -5.53 -14.68 -12.89
C LYS A 224 -5.03 -13.24 -12.84
N ASP A 225 -3.93 -13.02 -12.17
CA ASP A 225 -3.21 -11.73 -12.11
C ASP A 225 -1.73 -11.99 -12.42
N MET A 226 -0.85 -11.08 -12.07
CA MET A 226 0.60 -11.17 -12.35
C MET A 226 1.34 -12.20 -11.50
N GLY A 227 0.69 -12.77 -10.45
CA GLY A 227 1.29 -13.73 -9.52
C GLY A 227 1.07 -15.19 -9.91
N TRP A 228 0.64 -15.99 -8.95
CA TRP A 228 0.57 -17.45 -9.06
C TRP A 228 -0.76 -17.95 -9.62
N PRO A 229 -0.79 -19.12 -10.30
CA PRO A 229 -2.00 -19.85 -10.56
C PRO A 229 -2.52 -20.47 -9.26
N ILE A 230 -3.33 -19.70 -8.52
CA ILE A 230 -3.68 -19.94 -7.12
C ILE A 230 -4.26 -21.33 -6.88
N VAL A 231 -5.23 -21.74 -7.68
CA VAL A 231 -5.96 -23.02 -7.49
C VAL A 231 -5.03 -24.22 -7.71
N GLU A 232 -4.22 -24.17 -8.77
CA GLU A 232 -3.25 -25.22 -9.11
C GLU A 232 -2.14 -25.29 -8.08
N LEU A 233 -1.65 -24.14 -7.62
CA LEU A 233 -0.64 -24.06 -6.58
C LEU A 233 -1.17 -24.64 -5.27
N PHE A 234 -2.37 -24.25 -4.83
CA PHE A 234 -2.99 -24.77 -3.61
C PHE A 234 -3.14 -26.29 -3.65
N LYS A 235 -3.69 -26.83 -4.75
CA LYS A 235 -3.82 -28.27 -4.94
C LYS A 235 -2.48 -29.00 -4.92
N ARG A 236 -1.44 -28.43 -5.55
CA ARG A 236 -0.10 -29.01 -5.55
C ARG A 236 0.50 -29.04 -4.16
N VAL A 237 0.51 -27.91 -3.45
CA VAL A 237 1.08 -27.82 -2.10
C VAL A 237 0.35 -28.75 -1.13
N ALA A 238 -0.98 -28.81 -1.20
CA ALA A 238 -1.79 -29.71 -0.39
C ALA A 238 -1.47 -31.19 -0.67
N ARG A 239 -1.40 -31.59 -1.93
CA ARG A 239 -1.06 -32.97 -2.33
C ARG A 239 0.34 -33.34 -1.83
N ASP A 240 1.31 -32.46 -2.02
CA ASP A 240 2.72 -32.72 -1.64
C ASP A 240 2.87 -32.82 -0.12
N ALA A 241 1.98 -32.19 0.65
CA ALA A 241 1.88 -32.27 2.11
C ALA A 241 0.98 -33.41 2.63
N GLY A 242 0.33 -34.18 1.74
CA GLY A 242 -0.65 -35.19 2.13
C GLY A 242 -1.95 -34.65 2.74
N TYR A 243 -2.29 -33.39 2.42
CA TYR A 243 -3.46 -32.69 2.94
C TYR A 243 -4.63 -32.76 1.97
N ASP A 244 -5.84 -33.09 2.46
CA ASP A 244 -7.05 -33.03 1.66
C ASP A 244 -7.52 -31.58 1.44
N ALA A 245 -7.30 -31.08 0.25
CA ALA A 245 -7.66 -29.73 -0.16
C ALA A 245 -9.15 -29.51 -0.46
N THR A 246 -9.98 -30.57 -0.44
CA THR A 246 -11.39 -30.52 -0.86
C THR A 246 -12.20 -29.53 -0.01
N GLY A 247 -12.76 -28.49 -0.64
CA GLY A 247 -13.56 -27.46 0.03
C GLY A 247 -12.78 -26.58 1.02
N LYS A 248 -11.44 -26.55 0.96
CA LYS A 248 -10.59 -25.82 1.90
C LYS A 248 -10.19 -24.43 1.41
N LEU A 249 -10.24 -24.19 0.11
CA LEU A 249 -9.95 -22.88 -0.51
C LEU A 249 -11.26 -22.17 -0.85
N ILE A 250 -11.38 -20.92 -0.38
CA ILE A 250 -12.43 -19.98 -0.73
C ILE A 250 -11.82 -18.88 -1.60
N LEU A 251 -12.39 -18.62 -2.76
CA LEU A 251 -12.09 -17.46 -3.59
C LEU A 251 -13.32 -16.56 -3.64
N THR A 252 -13.15 -15.26 -3.54
CA THR A 252 -14.28 -14.31 -3.53
C THR A 252 -15.07 -14.39 -4.83
N SER A 253 -14.38 -14.37 -5.97
CA SER A 253 -14.96 -14.58 -7.30
C SER A 253 -13.89 -15.09 -8.26
N PRO A 254 -14.22 -16.01 -9.18
CA PRO A 254 -13.29 -16.41 -10.25
C PRO A 254 -12.91 -15.26 -11.18
N ASP A 255 -13.82 -14.30 -11.37
CA ASP A 255 -13.68 -13.16 -12.28
C ASP A 255 -13.29 -11.85 -11.54
N PHE A 256 -12.83 -11.98 -10.28
CA PHE A 256 -12.36 -10.82 -9.52
C PHE A 256 -11.16 -10.18 -10.19
N SER A 257 -11.24 -8.87 -10.41
CA SER A 257 -10.18 -8.05 -11.00
C SER A 257 -10.23 -6.63 -10.44
N VAL A 258 -9.29 -5.78 -10.81
CA VAL A 258 -9.31 -4.35 -10.48
C VAL A 258 -10.56 -3.64 -11.05
N ASP A 259 -11.02 -4.08 -12.22
CA ASP A 259 -12.20 -3.54 -12.88
C ASP A 259 -13.53 -4.19 -12.42
N ASN A 260 -13.44 -5.28 -11.65
CA ASN A 260 -14.57 -6.03 -11.11
C ASN A 260 -14.33 -6.37 -9.65
N CYS A 261 -14.22 -5.34 -8.82
CA CYS A 261 -13.99 -5.45 -7.38
C CYS A 261 -15.32 -5.53 -6.61
N LEU A 262 -15.25 -5.95 -5.35
CA LEU A 262 -16.40 -5.90 -4.45
C LEU A 262 -16.72 -4.44 -4.03
N PRO A 263 -18.01 -4.08 -3.95
CA PRO A 263 -18.40 -2.88 -3.22
C PRO A 263 -17.84 -2.89 -1.80
N VAL A 264 -17.47 -1.72 -1.28
CA VAL A 264 -16.80 -1.58 0.04
C VAL A 264 -17.63 -2.20 1.17
N GLU A 265 -18.96 -2.06 1.13
CA GLU A 265 -19.86 -2.66 2.12
C GLU A 265 -19.81 -4.19 2.11
N GLN A 266 -19.58 -4.80 0.95
CA GLN A 266 -19.40 -6.24 0.85
C GLN A 266 -18.01 -6.65 1.32
N LEU A 267 -16.99 -5.85 1.03
CA LEU A 267 -15.64 -6.08 1.53
C LEU A 267 -15.60 -6.00 3.07
N ASN A 268 -16.32 -5.04 3.69
CA ASN A 268 -16.42 -4.98 5.14
C ASN A 268 -17.06 -6.26 5.72
N LYS A 269 -18.10 -6.83 5.07
CA LYS A 269 -18.66 -8.12 5.50
C LYS A 269 -17.65 -9.27 5.38
N VAL A 270 -16.85 -9.29 4.30
CA VAL A 270 -15.78 -10.29 4.12
C VAL A 270 -14.77 -10.20 5.25
N TYR A 271 -14.30 -9.00 5.58
CA TYR A 271 -13.37 -8.77 6.69
C TYR A 271 -13.93 -9.24 8.04
N ASN A 272 -15.22 -9.01 8.30
CA ASN A 272 -15.86 -9.46 9.53
C ASN A 272 -16.20 -10.96 9.57
N ALA A 273 -16.24 -11.65 8.42
CA ALA A 273 -16.60 -13.06 8.36
C ALA A 273 -15.43 -14.01 8.70
N VAL A 274 -14.21 -13.51 8.78
CA VAL A 274 -13.00 -14.33 8.96
C VAL A 274 -12.49 -14.28 10.40
N ASP A 275 -11.55 -15.17 10.74
CA ASP A 275 -11.00 -15.25 12.09
C ASP A 275 -9.69 -14.50 12.23
N VAL A 276 -8.84 -14.54 11.20
CA VAL A 276 -7.52 -13.90 11.21
C VAL A 276 -7.11 -13.46 9.81
N GLY A 277 -6.54 -12.26 9.71
CA GLY A 277 -5.89 -11.77 8.50
C GLY A 277 -4.40 -12.11 8.46
N VAL A 278 -3.90 -12.54 7.32
CA VAL A 278 -2.47 -12.81 7.12
C VAL A 278 -1.91 -12.01 5.95
N ASN A 279 -0.65 -11.63 6.05
CA ASN A 279 0.12 -11.01 4.99
C ASN A 279 1.49 -11.68 4.92
N THR A 280 1.94 -12.06 3.73
CA THR A 280 3.23 -12.73 3.50
C THR A 280 4.10 -11.96 2.50
N CYS A 281 3.86 -10.67 2.32
CA CYS A 281 4.63 -9.85 1.38
C CYS A 281 6.12 -9.80 1.74
N ILE A 282 6.95 -9.59 0.73
CA ILE A 282 8.41 -9.40 0.89
C ILE A 282 8.81 -7.91 0.99
N GLY A 283 7.83 -7.05 1.17
CA GLY A 283 7.97 -5.62 1.36
C GLY A 283 6.63 -4.91 1.21
N GLU A 284 6.39 -3.93 2.07
CA GLU A 284 5.17 -3.13 2.09
C GLU A 284 5.49 -1.69 2.49
N GLY A 285 4.91 -0.71 1.75
CA GLY A 285 5.06 0.70 2.07
C GLY A 285 4.15 1.16 3.21
N TRP A 286 2.93 0.59 3.31
CA TRP A 286 1.99 0.83 4.40
C TRP A 286 1.24 -0.45 4.79
N GLY A 287 0.38 -0.95 3.92
CA GLY A 287 -0.46 -2.12 4.16
C GLY A 287 -1.92 -1.77 4.43
N LEU A 288 -2.54 -0.97 3.56
CA LEU A 288 -3.94 -0.55 3.67
C LEU A 288 -4.91 -1.72 3.94
N VAL A 289 -4.73 -2.85 3.26
CA VAL A 289 -5.55 -4.05 3.48
C VAL A 289 -5.51 -4.49 4.94
N ASN A 290 -4.34 -4.44 5.59
CA ASN A 290 -4.20 -4.85 6.97
C ASN A 290 -4.78 -3.83 7.95
N THR A 291 -4.62 -2.52 7.71
CA THR A 291 -5.19 -1.49 8.57
C THR A 291 -6.71 -1.41 8.45
N GLU A 292 -7.25 -1.52 7.23
CA GLU A 292 -8.69 -1.61 6.99
C GLU A 292 -9.32 -2.86 7.65
N HIS A 293 -8.65 -4.01 7.52
CA HIS A 293 -9.11 -5.25 8.15
C HIS A 293 -9.01 -5.18 9.68
N ALA A 294 -7.92 -4.61 10.23
CA ALA A 294 -7.77 -4.37 11.65
C ALA A 294 -8.88 -3.49 12.25
N ALA A 295 -9.42 -2.54 11.47
CA ALA A 295 -10.52 -1.70 11.88
C ALA A 295 -11.83 -2.47 12.15
N THR A 296 -11.97 -3.70 11.66
CA THR A 296 -13.08 -4.60 11.98
C THR A 296 -12.88 -5.40 13.27
N GLY A 297 -11.77 -5.22 13.98
CA GLY A 297 -11.44 -5.95 15.19
C GLY A 297 -10.88 -7.36 14.96
N VAL A 298 -10.38 -7.65 13.77
CA VAL A 298 -9.80 -8.95 13.41
C VAL A 298 -8.26 -8.90 13.54
N ALA A 299 -7.68 -9.89 14.21
CA ALA A 299 -6.25 -10.01 14.41
C ALA A 299 -5.50 -10.11 13.07
N GLN A 300 -4.32 -9.48 13.00
CA GLN A 300 -3.47 -9.48 11.83
C GLN A 300 -2.14 -10.19 12.11
N VAL A 301 -1.75 -11.09 11.23
CA VAL A 301 -0.45 -11.78 11.24
C VAL A 301 0.35 -11.29 10.05
N VAL A 302 1.40 -10.52 10.32
CA VAL A 302 2.14 -9.76 9.30
C VAL A 302 3.64 -10.06 9.38
N PRO A 303 4.42 -9.85 8.30
CA PRO A 303 5.86 -10.10 8.33
C PRO A 303 6.62 -9.11 9.21
N ASN A 304 7.71 -9.59 9.85
CA ASN A 304 8.56 -8.81 10.75
C ASN A 304 9.57 -7.92 10.00
N HIS A 305 9.13 -7.18 9.01
CA HIS A 305 9.95 -6.23 8.25
C HIS A 305 9.15 -5.05 7.69
N THR A 306 9.86 -4.03 7.20
CA THR A 306 9.34 -2.82 6.55
C THR A 306 8.21 -2.13 7.35
N SER A 307 7.23 -1.54 6.71
CA SER A 307 6.14 -0.79 7.35
C SER A 307 5.30 -1.65 8.30
N LEU A 308 5.02 -2.91 7.93
CA LEU A 308 4.13 -3.76 8.74
C LEU A 308 4.73 -4.10 10.11
N LYS A 309 6.05 -4.23 10.20
CA LYS A 309 6.76 -4.35 11.48
C LYS A 309 6.57 -3.12 12.37
N GLU A 310 6.57 -1.94 11.78
CA GLU A 310 6.40 -0.68 12.49
C GLU A 310 4.95 -0.47 12.93
N ILE A 311 4.01 -0.63 11.99
CA ILE A 311 2.58 -0.38 12.22
C ILE A 311 2.02 -1.41 13.22
N PHE A 312 2.23 -2.70 13.00
CA PHE A 312 1.71 -3.78 13.84
C PHE A 312 2.72 -4.22 14.92
N HIS A 313 3.38 -3.26 15.57
CA HIS A 313 4.45 -3.51 16.55
C HIS A 313 3.99 -4.32 17.78
N ASN A 314 2.72 -4.30 18.12
CA ASN A 314 2.10 -5.02 19.23
C ASN A 314 1.49 -6.38 18.86
N GLN A 315 1.59 -6.78 17.56
CA GLN A 315 1.06 -8.05 17.08
C GLN A 315 2.18 -9.10 16.92
N PRO A 316 1.88 -10.41 17.01
CA PRO A 316 2.77 -11.45 16.54
C PRO A 316 3.12 -11.25 15.08
N ARG A 317 4.40 -11.33 14.73
CA ARG A 317 4.90 -11.11 13.39
C ARG A 317 5.62 -12.34 12.89
N ILE A 318 5.43 -12.64 11.61
CA ILE A 318 6.09 -13.75 10.93
C ILE A 318 7.57 -13.44 10.78
N GLU A 319 8.45 -14.26 11.32
CA GLU A 319 9.89 -14.08 11.21
C GLU A 319 10.38 -14.22 9.77
N ILE A 320 11.47 -13.52 9.47
CA ILE A 320 12.06 -13.50 8.14
C ILE A 320 13.08 -14.64 8.06
N GLU A 321 12.77 -15.64 7.24
CA GLU A 321 13.59 -16.85 7.09
C GLU A 321 14.86 -16.59 6.26
N SER A 322 14.75 -15.73 5.24
CA SER A 322 15.88 -15.39 4.38
C SER A 322 15.72 -14.00 3.77
N TRP A 323 16.84 -13.46 3.28
CA TRP A 323 16.86 -12.21 2.52
C TRP A 323 17.35 -12.49 1.10
N GLU A 324 16.67 -11.91 0.12
CA GLU A 324 17.01 -12.04 -1.28
C GLU A 324 17.15 -10.65 -1.91
N VAL A 325 18.10 -10.49 -2.81
CA VAL A 325 18.24 -9.27 -3.60
C VAL A 325 17.30 -9.34 -4.79
N ASP A 326 16.42 -8.35 -4.92
CA ASP A 326 15.51 -8.22 -6.05
C ASP A 326 16.31 -7.95 -7.34
N CYS A 327 16.14 -8.82 -8.34
CA CYS A 327 16.90 -8.75 -9.59
C CYS A 327 16.51 -7.55 -10.48
N ASN A 328 15.38 -6.91 -10.26
CA ASN A 328 14.94 -5.77 -11.06
C ASN A 328 15.52 -4.45 -10.54
N TYR A 329 15.61 -4.32 -9.21
CA TYR A 329 15.97 -3.05 -8.57
C TYR A 329 17.20 -3.14 -7.66
N GLY A 330 17.72 -4.35 -7.39
CA GLY A 330 18.86 -4.56 -6.51
C GLY A 330 18.57 -4.28 -5.02
N LEU A 331 17.30 -4.35 -4.61
CA LEU A 331 16.85 -4.06 -3.27
C LEU A 331 16.66 -5.35 -2.45
N ASP A 332 16.89 -5.27 -1.14
CA ASP A 332 16.75 -6.41 -0.25
C ASP A 332 15.29 -6.69 0.10
N ARG A 333 14.85 -7.94 -0.08
CA ARG A 333 13.51 -8.45 0.15
C ARG A 333 13.52 -9.57 1.19
N GLY A 334 12.85 -9.37 2.32
CA GLY A 334 12.72 -10.39 3.37
C GLY A 334 11.66 -11.44 3.04
N GLN A 335 12.00 -12.71 3.13
CA GLN A 335 11.09 -13.83 2.87
C GLN A 335 10.44 -14.28 4.19
N PRO A 336 9.13 -14.07 4.42
CA PRO A 336 8.45 -14.55 5.62
C PRO A 336 8.42 -16.07 5.70
N SER A 337 8.63 -16.62 6.89
CA SER A 337 8.60 -18.08 7.13
C SER A 337 7.16 -18.62 7.10
N PRO A 338 6.81 -19.55 6.20
CA PRO A 338 5.50 -20.23 6.22
C PRO A 338 5.30 -21.08 7.49
N ILE A 339 6.39 -21.61 8.07
CA ILE A 339 6.33 -22.43 9.29
C ILE A 339 5.97 -21.54 10.48
N ASP A 340 6.65 -20.41 10.64
CA ASP A 340 6.36 -19.49 11.74
C ASP A 340 4.93 -18.92 11.62
N MET A 341 4.46 -18.62 10.40
CA MET A 341 3.05 -18.27 10.17
C MET A 341 2.11 -19.39 10.67
N ALA A 342 2.42 -20.65 10.37
CA ALA A 342 1.61 -21.78 10.82
C ALA A 342 1.61 -21.91 12.34
N ASP A 343 2.74 -21.67 13.02
CA ASP A 343 2.85 -21.71 14.47
C ASP A 343 2.01 -20.62 15.14
N ILE A 344 2.05 -19.39 14.63
CA ILE A 344 1.18 -18.30 15.12
C ILE A 344 -0.30 -18.66 14.92
N LEU A 345 -0.68 -19.20 13.77
CA LEU A 345 -2.05 -19.64 13.49
C LEU A 345 -2.48 -20.78 14.42
N ASN A 346 -1.57 -21.69 14.80
CA ASN A 346 -1.84 -22.75 15.78
C ASN A 346 -2.17 -22.16 17.16
N ILE A 347 -1.42 -21.16 17.61
CA ILE A 347 -1.72 -20.45 18.87
C ILE A 347 -3.16 -19.91 18.81
N TYR A 348 -3.54 -19.21 17.77
CA TYR A 348 -4.87 -18.62 17.62
C TYR A 348 -6.00 -19.64 17.46
N TYR A 349 -5.70 -20.78 16.86
CA TYR A 349 -6.69 -21.84 16.69
C TYR A 349 -7.04 -22.51 18.04
N TYR A 350 -6.08 -22.75 18.90
CA TYR A 350 -6.29 -23.39 20.18
C TYR A 350 -6.61 -22.41 21.33
N ASP A 351 -6.18 -21.16 21.22
CA ASP A 351 -6.44 -20.08 22.19
C ASP A 351 -7.28 -18.96 21.55
N ARG A 352 -8.59 -19.12 21.61
CA ARG A 352 -9.57 -18.16 21.05
C ARG A 352 -9.66 -16.87 21.87
N GLU A 353 -9.31 -16.90 23.15
CA GLU A 353 -9.23 -15.70 23.98
C GLU A 353 -8.05 -14.84 23.54
N LYS A 354 -6.89 -15.47 23.29
CA LYS A 354 -5.73 -14.78 22.74
C LYS A 354 -6.02 -14.17 21.36
N LEU A 355 -6.70 -14.91 20.49
CA LEU A 355 -7.10 -14.38 19.18
C LEU A 355 -8.00 -13.15 19.33
N ALA A 356 -8.99 -13.19 20.23
CA ALA A 356 -9.88 -12.05 20.47
C ALA A 356 -9.13 -10.85 21.08
N GLU A 357 -8.19 -11.09 22.00
CA GLU A 357 -7.32 -10.05 22.56
C GLU A 357 -6.52 -9.36 21.45
N MET A 358 -5.88 -10.14 20.55
CA MET A 358 -5.11 -9.60 19.43
C MET A 358 -5.99 -8.80 18.45
N GLY A 359 -7.22 -9.25 18.20
CA GLY A 359 -8.18 -8.50 17.41
C GLY A 359 -8.54 -7.15 18.04
N ALA A 360 -8.80 -7.12 19.36
CA ALA A 360 -9.04 -5.88 20.08
C ALA A 360 -7.84 -4.92 20.02
N GLN A 361 -6.62 -5.44 20.19
CA GLN A 361 -5.40 -4.63 20.05
C GLN A 361 -5.20 -4.09 18.63
N CYS A 362 -5.57 -4.85 17.59
CA CYS A 362 -5.57 -4.38 16.20
C CYS A 362 -6.55 -3.22 16.02
N TRP A 363 -7.75 -3.35 16.58
CA TRP A 363 -8.76 -2.30 16.54
C TRP A 363 -8.28 -1.02 17.24
N GLU A 364 -7.73 -1.13 18.46
CA GLU A 364 -7.17 0.00 19.19
C GLU A 364 -6.02 0.68 18.45
N LEU A 365 -5.16 -0.11 17.80
CA LEU A 365 -4.02 0.38 17.06
C LEU A 365 -4.43 1.32 15.92
N VAL A 366 -5.42 0.93 15.14
CA VAL A 366 -5.84 1.73 13.96
C VAL A 366 -6.83 2.84 14.30
N HIS A 367 -7.45 2.82 15.48
CA HIS A 367 -8.38 3.86 15.94
C HIS A 367 -7.67 5.02 16.67
N GLN A 368 -6.35 5.13 16.55
CA GLN A 368 -5.63 6.30 17.03
C GLN A 368 -5.90 7.51 16.11
N GLU A 369 -5.94 8.72 16.67
CA GLU A 369 -6.21 9.97 15.95
C GLU A 369 -5.31 10.12 14.70
N HIS A 370 -4.03 9.83 14.85
CA HIS A 370 -3.04 9.92 13.76
C HIS A 370 -3.21 8.87 12.65
N MET A 371 -4.14 7.92 12.81
CA MET A 371 -4.53 6.92 11.81
C MET A 371 -5.85 7.27 11.12
N THR A 372 -6.31 8.51 11.21
CA THR A 372 -7.54 8.99 10.55
C THR A 372 -7.22 9.84 9.32
N TRP A 373 -8.02 9.74 8.28
CA TRP A 373 -7.83 10.55 7.07
C TRP A 373 -7.92 12.06 7.30
N PRO A 374 -8.82 12.59 8.17
CA PRO A 374 -8.80 14.02 8.51
C PRO A 374 -7.46 14.48 9.08
N TYR A 375 -6.90 13.75 10.05
CA TYR A 375 -5.59 14.08 10.62
C TYR A 375 -4.47 14.06 9.57
N ILE A 376 -4.45 13.03 8.71
CA ILE A 376 -3.49 12.91 7.61
C ILE A 376 -3.67 14.06 6.60
N GLY A 377 -4.91 14.44 6.30
CA GLY A 377 -5.23 15.59 5.44
C GLY A 377 -4.65 16.90 5.98
N ASP A 378 -4.84 17.18 7.27
CA ASP A 378 -4.30 18.38 7.94
C ASP A 378 -2.77 18.39 7.90
N GLN A 379 -2.11 17.27 8.19
CA GLN A 379 -0.64 17.17 8.07
C GLN A 379 -0.17 17.45 6.63
N MET A 380 -0.87 16.94 5.63
CA MET A 380 -0.51 17.17 4.23
C MET A 380 -0.71 18.62 3.81
N LEU A 381 -1.75 19.29 4.30
CA LEU A 381 -1.96 20.72 4.06
C LEU A 381 -0.80 21.55 4.63
N ASP A 382 -0.35 21.28 5.86
CA ASP A 382 0.79 21.94 6.48
C ASP A 382 2.09 21.73 5.66
N ILE A 383 2.33 20.52 5.15
CA ILE A 383 3.50 20.21 4.32
C ILE A 383 3.44 20.97 2.99
N VAL A 384 2.29 21.01 2.36
CA VAL A 384 2.07 21.75 1.11
C VAL A 384 2.32 23.24 1.31
N GLU A 385 1.80 23.83 2.40
CA GLU A 385 2.00 25.24 2.72
C GLU A 385 3.49 25.56 2.94
N ARG A 386 4.19 24.75 3.76
CA ARG A 386 5.64 24.90 3.99
C ARG A 386 6.44 24.75 2.70
N THR A 387 6.10 23.78 1.85
CA THR A 387 6.79 23.57 0.58
C THR A 387 6.60 24.76 -0.36
N LEU A 388 5.39 25.30 -0.44
CA LEU A 388 5.09 26.49 -1.22
C LEU A 388 5.81 27.76 -0.72
N ALA A 389 6.14 27.81 0.57
CA ALA A 389 6.83 28.95 1.19
C ALA A 389 8.36 28.94 0.99
N ILE A 390 8.96 27.86 0.51
CA ILE A 390 10.41 27.75 0.26
C ILE A 390 10.84 28.81 -0.77
N LYS A 391 11.76 29.72 -0.39
CA LYS A 391 12.34 30.69 -1.30
C LYS A 391 13.47 30.08 -2.13
N LYS A 392 13.59 30.46 -3.39
CA LYS A 392 14.63 29.94 -4.31
C LYS A 392 16.08 30.34 -3.95
N ASP A 393 16.31 31.20 -2.97
CA ASP A 393 17.62 31.84 -2.72
C ASP A 393 18.51 31.17 -1.65
N SER A 394 18.27 29.93 -1.29
CA SER A 394 19.19 29.16 -0.43
C SER A 394 19.86 28.01 -1.21
N VAL A 395 20.77 28.39 -2.13
CA VAL A 395 21.80 27.45 -2.59
C VAL A 395 22.79 27.33 -1.43
N VAL A 396 22.63 26.30 -0.62
CA VAL A 396 23.70 25.83 0.25
C VAL A 396 24.66 25.09 -0.67
N GLU A 397 25.83 25.65 -0.92
CA GLU A 397 26.97 24.95 -1.48
C GLU A 397 27.41 23.86 -0.47
N ASP A 398 26.78 22.72 -0.47
CA ASP A 398 27.31 21.55 0.21
C ASP A 398 28.21 20.77 -0.75
N ILE A 399 29.49 20.88 -0.45
CA ILE A 399 30.58 20.16 -1.10
C ILE A 399 30.36 18.66 -0.90
N LEU A 400 30.02 17.95 -1.97
CA LEU A 400 29.93 16.49 -1.98
C LEU A 400 31.31 15.89 -1.65
N PRO A 401 31.44 15.00 -0.64
CA PRO A 401 32.66 14.24 -0.48
C PRO A 401 32.83 13.27 -1.67
N THR A 402 33.91 13.46 -2.40
CA THR A 402 34.35 12.52 -3.45
C THR A 402 34.70 11.18 -2.81
N VAL A 403 33.87 10.18 -3.00
CA VAL A 403 34.21 8.79 -2.67
C VAL A 403 35.15 8.28 -3.77
N ARG A 404 36.40 8.06 -3.43
CA ARG A 404 37.33 7.26 -4.25
C ARG A 404 37.03 5.80 -3.99
N ILE A 405 36.75 5.07 -5.04
CA ILE A 405 36.69 3.61 -5.04
C ILE A 405 38.09 3.15 -5.41
N ASP A 406 38.85 2.63 -4.44
CA ASP A 406 40.10 1.91 -4.64
C ASP A 406 39.80 0.42 -4.83
#